data_38916955513bd45988c29dcb07f6d547
#
_entry.id   38916955513bd45988c29dcb07f6d547
#
_cell.length_a   1.000
_cell.length_b   1.000
_cell.length_c   1.000
_cell.angle_alpha   90.00
_cell.angle_beta   90.00
_cell.angle_gamma   90.00
#
_symmetry.space_group_name_H-M   'P 1'
#
loop_
_entity.id
_entity.type
_entity.pdbx_description
1 polymer ?
#
loop_
_entity_poly.entity_id
_entity_poly.type
_entity_poly.pdbx_seq_one_letter_code
_entity_poly.pdbx_strand_id
1 'polypeptide(L)'
;MGVVALPALAGCGSSDQPHAEIPTRYQIPIPVCTTPLPPVARKAGGRAVVRNLDPEQWMGVVAPTFNPRGGLGPTDTDCTGHYLFANESLRGGISTKGWPRPFDPEELDLRAGPEGMRVLWLRVLKFENGDVGGPVALVRAVDDRAEVYGIGSFRGPAKSKVSPVRIGNENIAVAESTICPDLDDCRKRADFYLARRGRLIDSAQVDLERTAVVPSVTERGLYAKYTLRTDVTYKPNGIQLLEQVQVKIIHYDVGERDSDRDLRMVEFSRFLRVERDTLFSSNDPLWERVVGQD
;
A
#
# COMPACT_ATOMS: atom_id res chain seq x y z
N MET A 1 -25.06 78.51 -16.72
CA MET A 1 -23.95 77.90 -16.00
C MET A 1 -24.51 76.72 -15.18
N GLY A 2 -24.43 75.53 -15.70
CA GLY A 2 -24.93 74.34 -15.05
C GLY A 2 -23.76 73.51 -14.56
N VAL A 3 -23.75 73.24 -13.27
CA VAL A 3 -22.76 72.36 -12.62
C VAL A 3 -23.28 70.92 -12.70
N VAL A 4 -22.55 70.04 -13.42
CA VAL A 4 -22.85 68.64 -13.49
C VAL A 4 -22.07 67.98 -12.38
N ALA A 5 -22.76 67.33 -11.44
CA ALA A 5 -22.19 66.49 -10.39
C ALA A 5 -22.03 65.05 -10.92
N LEU A 6 -20.82 64.54 -10.87
CA LEU A 6 -20.48 63.11 -11.14
C LEU A 6 -20.77 62.27 -9.91
N PRO A 7 -21.39 61.08 -10.03
CA PRO A 7 -21.53 60.15 -8.92
C PRO A 7 -20.24 59.37 -8.67
N ALA A 8 -19.87 59.23 -7.39
CA ALA A 8 -18.78 58.45 -6.90
C ALA A 8 -19.07 56.93 -7.09
N LEU A 9 -18.17 56.21 -7.73
CA LEU A 9 -18.16 54.76 -7.82
C LEU A 9 -17.82 54.18 -6.44
N ALA A 10 -18.79 53.50 -5.83
CA ALA A 10 -18.60 52.70 -4.64
C ALA A 10 -17.82 51.46 -5.02
N GLY A 11 -16.63 51.31 -4.43
CA GLY A 11 -15.80 50.12 -4.58
C GLY A 11 -16.48 48.88 -3.96
N CYS A 12 -16.64 47.83 -4.75
CA CYS A 12 -16.96 46.48 -4.24
C CYS A 12 -15.82 45.99 -3.39
N GLY A 13 -15.97 46.07 -2.08
CA GLY A 13 -15.10 45.37 -1.15
C GLY A 13 -15.32 43.85 -1.32
N SER A 14 -14.28 43.13 -1.74
CA SER A 14 -14.22 41.66 -1.68
C SER A 14 -14.26 41.28 -0.22
N SER A 15 -15.37 40.72 0.25
CA SER A 15 -15.46 40.07 1.53
C SER A 15 -14.69 38.74 1.41
N ASP A 16 -13.47 38.70 1.93
CA ASP A 16 -12.78 37.44 2.29
C ASP A 16 -13.60 36.82 3.43
N GLN A 17 -14.66 36.10 3.08
CA GLN A 17 -15.26 35.18 4.00
C GLN A 17 -14.27 33.99 4.12
N PRO A 18 -13.81 33.67 5.35
CA PRO A 18 -13.04 32.45 5.55
C PRO A 18 -13.93 31.29 5.08
N HIS A 19 -13.49 30.58 4.05
CA HIS A 19 -14.12 29.34 3.65
C HIS A 19 -14.13 28.46 4.89
N ALA A 20 -15.32 28.24 5.46
CA ALA A 20 -15.50 27.28 6.53
C ALA A 20 -14.99 25.93 5.97
N GLU A 21 -13.86 25.46 6.50
CA GLU A 21 -13.38 24.11 6.22
C GLU A 21 -14.53 23.17 6.57
N ILE A 22 -15.12 22.56 5.55
CA ILE A 22 -16.11 21.50 5.74
C ILE A 22 -15.36 20.41 6.52
N PRO A 23 -15.72 20.11 7.77
CA PRO A 23 -15.01 19.11 8.53
C PRO A 23 -15.08 17.83 7.74
N THR A 24 -13.93 17.31 7.36
CA THR A 24 -13.81 16.00 6.70
C THR A 24 -14.46 15.02 7.65
N ARG A 25 -15.66 14.53 7.33
CA ARG A 25 -16.34 13.51 8.12
C ARG A 25 -15.42 12.31 8.05
N TYR A 26 -14.68 12.05 9.11
CA TYR A 26 -13.89 10.82 9.27
C TYR A 26 -14.87 9.66 9.19
N GLN A 27 -14.90 9.02 8.04
CA GLN A 27 -15.71 7.81 7.88
C GLN A 27 -15.06 6.74 8.74
N ILE A 28 -15.78 6.29 9.76
CA ILE A 28 -15.38 5.10 10.49
C ILE A 28 -15.38 3.96 9.50
N PRO A 29 -14.28 3.20 9.34
CA PRO A 29 -14.26 2.06 8.43
C PRO A 29 -15.41 1.11 8.76
N ILE A 30 -16.26 0.85 7.79
CA ILE A 30 -17.42 -0.07 7.95
C ILE A 30 -17.00 -1.42 7.39
N PRO A 31 -17.12 -2.52 8.17
CA PRO A 31 -16.89 -3.84 7.64
C PRO A 31 -17.93 -4.19 6.58
N VAL A 32 -17.49 -4.84 5.50
CA VAL A 32 -18.38 -5.31 4.42
C VAL A 32 -18.98 -6.67 4.72
N CYS A 33 -18.31 -7.46 5.55
CA CYS A 33 -18.80 -8.72 6.05
C CYS A 33 -18.56 -8.81 7.55
N THR A 34 -19.48 -9.46 8.26
CA THR A 34 -19.37 -9.74 9.67
C THR A 34 -19.78 -11.18 9.94
N THR A 35 -18.91 -11.94 10.59
CA THR A 35 -19.16 -13.33 10.97
C THR A 35 -19.26 -13.43 12.49
N PRO A 36 -20.33 -13.99 13.05
CA PRO A 36 -20.44 -14.22 14.50
C PRO A 36 -19.36 -15.19 14.99
N LEU A 37 -18.80 -14.89 16.15
CA LEU A 37 -17.85 -15.76 16.86
C LEU A 37 -18.49 -16.20 18.20
N PRO A 38 -18.02 -17.32 18.79
CA PRO A 38 -18.43 -17.71 20.12
C PRO A 38 -18.20 -16.56 21.11
N PRO A 39 -19.15 -16.29 22.02
CA PRO A 39 -19.06 -15.19 22.97
C PRO A 39 -17.86 -15.33 23.89
N VAL A 40 -17.25 -14.19 24.25
CA VAL A 40 -16.16 -14.11 25.23
C VAL A 40 -16.67 -13.45 26.50
N ALA A 41 -16.35 -14.04 27.65
CA ALA A 41 -16.65 -13.42 28.94
C ALA A 41 -15.89 -12.09 29.07
N ARG A 42 -16.62 -10.97 29.11
CA ARG A 42 -16.06 -9.66 29.38
C ARG A 42 -16.15 -9.33 30.85
N LYS A 43 -15.11 -8.71 31.40
CA LYS A 43 -15.22 -8.00 32.67
C LYS A 43 -16.04 -6.74 32.42
N ALA A 44 -16.96 -6.40 33.33
CA ALA A 44 -17.73 -5.17 33.23
C ALA A 44 -16.81 -3.95 33.06
N GLY A 45 -17.05 -3.13 32.05
CA GLY A 45 -16.21 -1.97 31.70
C GLY A 45 -14.86 -2.30 31.03
N GLY A 46 -14.61 -3.56 30.68
CA GLY A 46 -13.37 -4.00 30.03
C GLY A 46 -13.24 -3.51 28.58
N ARG A 47 -11.99 -3.37 28.11
CA ARG A 47 -11.70 -3.11 26.68
C ARG A 47 -12.16 -4.27 25.82
N ALA A 48 -12.44 -3.97 24.55
CA ALA A 48 -12.72 -4.98 23.52
C ALA A 48 -11.61 -6.03 23.47
N VAL A 49 -11.99 -7.29 23.38
CA VAL A 49 -11.06 -8.43 23.36
C VAL A 49 -10.68 -8.74 21.92
N VAL A 50 -9.42 -8.52 21.55
CA VAL A 50 -8.90 -8.94 20.26
C VAL A 50 -8.79 -10.47 20.24
N ARG A 51 -9.41 -11.10 19.24
CA ARG A 51 -9.45 -12.55 19.07
C ARG A 51 -8.33 -13.02 18.16
N ASN A 52 -7.80 -14.18 18.48
CA ASN A 52 -6.84 -14.86 17.63
C ASN A 52 -7.53 -16.09 17.02
N LEU A 53 -7.86 -16.01 15.73
CA LEU A 53 -8.41 -17.11 14.95
C LEU A 53 -7.27 -17.88 14.30
N ASP A 54 -7.45 -19.20 14.14
CA ASP A 54 -6.54 -19.99 13.32
C ASP A 54 -6.71 -19.72 11.81
N PRO A 55 -5.79 -20.18 10.95
CA PRO A 55 -5.84 -19.96 9.51
C PRO A 55 -7.14 -20.44 8.84
N GLU A 56 -7.67 -21.59 9.22
CA GLU A 56 -8.91 -22.14 8.65
C GLU A 56 -10.12 -21.29 9.04
N GLN A 57 -10.18 -20.85 10.30
CA GLN A 57 -11.23 -19.95 10.77
C GLN A 57 -11.19 -18.62 10.03
N TRP A 58 -10.00 -18.05 9.81
CA TRP A 58 -9.84 -16.84 9.00
C TRP A 58 -10.29 -17.04 7.56
N MET A 59 -9.93 -18.16 6.95
CA MET A 59 -10.42 -18.49 5.60
C MET A 59 -11.93 -18.60 5.55
N GLY A 60 -12.57 -19.21 6.54
CA GLY A 60 -14.02 -19.26 6.64
C GLY A 60 -14.69 -17.90 6.81
N VAL A 61 -14.01 -16.92 7.41
CA VAL A 61 -14.50 -15.53 7.53
C VAL A 61 -14.41 -14.80 6.19
N VAL A 62 -13.29 -14.94 5.47
CA VAL A 62 -13.05 -14.23 4.20
C VAL A 62 -13.80 -14.90 3.05
N ALA A 63 -13.86 -16.22 3.04
CA ALA A 63 -14.49 -17.04 2.00
C ALA A 63 -15.50 -18.01 2.64
N PRO A 64 -16.75 -17.59 2.86
CA PRO A 64 -17.77 -18.45 3.51
C PRO A 64 -18.09 -19.74 2.76
N THR A 65 -17.79 -19.82 1.46
CA THR A 65 -17.91 -21.04 0.64
C THR A 65 -16.75 -22.01 0.83
N PHE A 66 -15.67 -21.57 1.49
CA PHE A 66 -14.52 -22.42 1.77
C PHE A 66 -14.90 -23.60 2.65
N ASN A 67 -14.50 -24.78 2.21
CA ASN A 67 -14.66 -26.04 2.95
C ASN A 67 -13.28 -26.65 3.24
N PRO A 68 -12.83 -26.68 4.49
CA PRO A 68 -11.50 -27.23 4.83
C PRO A 68 -11.28 -28.66 4.34
N ARG A 69 -12.36 -29.48 4.29
CA ARG A 69 -12.30 -30.86 3.79
C ARG A 69 -12.31 -30.97 2.27
N GLY A 70 -13.02 -30.04 1.60
CA GLY A 70 -13.11 -29.97 0.13
C GLY A 70 -11.92 -29.27 -0.51
N GLY A 71 -11.19 -28.50 0.28
CA GLY A 71 -10.05 -27.68 -0.17
C GLY A 71 -10.48 -26.39 -0.86
N LEU A 72 -9.49 -25.71 -1.43
CA LEU A 72 -9.66 -24.50 -2.24
C LEU A 72 -9.97 -24.84 -3.68
N GLY A 73 -10.87 -24.09 -4.30
CA GLY A 73 -11.25 -24.20 -5.70
C GLY A 73 -11.22 -22.86 -6.44
N PRO A 74 -11.14 -22.87 -7.77
CA PRO A 74 -11.12 -21.63 -8.58
C PRO A 74 -12.45 -20.87 -8.51
N THR A 75 -13.53 -21.54 -8.11
CA THR A 75 -14.89 -20.99 -7.99
C THR A 75 -15.24 -20.52 -6.59
N ASP A 76 -14.31 -20.63 -5.63
CA ASP A 76 -14.55 -20.10 -4.29
C ASP A 76 -14.77 -18.61 -4.32
N THR A 77 -15.77 -18.16 -3.58
CA THR A 77 -16.15 -16.75 -3.50
C THR A 77 -15.76 -16.16 -2.15
N ASP A 78 -15.42 -14.90 -2.19
CA ASP A 78 -15.28 -14.10 -0.98
C ASP A 78 -16.65 -13.82 -0.34
N CYS A 79 -16.65 -13.27 0.85
CA CYS A 79 -17.88 -12.95 1.60
C CYS A 79 -18.76 -11.88 0.93
N THR A 80 -18.28 -11.22 -0.13
CA THR A 80 -19.05 -10.29 -0.96
C THR A 80 -19.60 -10.95 -2.24
N GLY A 81 -19.34 -12.25 -2.43
CA GLY A 81 -19.82 -13.05 -3.56
C GLY A 81 -18.98 -13.00 -4.82
N HIS A 82 -17.77 -12.43 -4.77
CA HIS A 82 -16.85 -12.42 -5.92
C HIS A 82 -15.86 -13.57 -5.84
N TYR A 83 -15.48 -14.12 -6.99
CA TYR A 83 -14.49 -15.18 -7.05
C TYR A 83 -13.14 -14.71 -6.51
N LEU A 84 -12.55 -15.47 -5.58
CA LEU A 84 -11.28 -15.14 -4.93
C LEU A 84 -10.12 -14.94 -5.91
N PHE A 85 -10.13 -15.67 -7.02
CA PHE A 85 -9.02 -15.73 -7.99
C PHE A 85 -9.33 -15.02 -9.32
N ALA A 86 -10.44 -14.28 -9.42
CA ALA A 86 -10.83 -13.63 -10.67
C ALA A 86 -10.10 -12.32 -10.98
N ASN A 87 -9.29 -11.80 -10.06
CA ASN A 87 -8.59 -10.54 -10.28
C ASN A 87 -7.55 -10.68 -11.41
N GLU A 88 -7.47 -9.65 -12.26
CA GLU A 88 -6.57 -9.64 -13.42
C GLU A 88 -5.09 -9.76 -13.04
N SER A 89 -4.69 -9.23 -11.88
CA SER A 89 -3.32 -9.36 -11.36
C SER A 89 -2.91 -10.82 -11.10
N LEU A 90 -3.88 -11.72 -10.94
CA LEU A 90 -3.66 -13.15 -10.73
C LEU A 90 -3.75 -13.98 -12.02
N ARG A 91 -4.02 -13.35 -13.17
CA ARG A 91 -4.10 -14.04 -14.47
C ARG A 91 -2.77 -14.71 -14.80
N GLY A 92 -2.82 -15.94 -15.28
CA GLY A 92 -1.64 -16.74 -15.64
C GLY A 92 -0.94 -17.39 -14.44
N GLY A 93 -1.42 -17.16 -13.22
CA GLY A 93 -0.94 -17.89 -12.06
C GLY A 93 -1.40 -19.34 -12.07
N ILE A 94 -0.50 -20.26 -11.73
CA ILE A 94 -0.76 -21.69 -11.68
C ILE A 94 -0.79 -22.14 -10.22
N SER A 95 -1.86 -22.83 -9.82
CA SER A 95 -1.93 -23.43 -8.48
C SER A 95 -0.84 -24.49 -8.33
N THR A 96 -0.10 -24.42 -7.22
CA THR A 96 1.01 -25.36 -6.96
C THR A 96 0.58 -26.81 -6.76
N LYS A 97 -0.69 -27.04 -6.41
CA LYS A 97 -1.23 -28.35 -6.03
C LYS A 97 -2.39 -28.82 -6.92
N GLY A 98 -2.73 -28.08 -7.98
CA GLY A 98 -3.92 -28.32 -8.79
C GLY A 98 -5.22 -27.89 -8.10
N TRP A 99 -6.37 -27.99 -8.81
CA TRP A 99 -7.69 -27.60 -8.31
C TRP A 99 -8.67 -28.78 -8.37
N PRO A 100 -9.58 -28.96 -7.39
CA PRO A 100 -9.53 -28.39 -6.04
C PRO A 100 -8.33 -28.96 -5.27
N ARG A 101 -7.84 -28.22 -4.31
CA ARG A 101 -6.65 -28.61 -3.55
C ARG A 101 -6.86 -28.45 -2.04
N PRO A 102 -6.21 -29.27 -1.19
CA PRO A 102 -6.26 -29.07 0.25
C PRO A 102 -5.74 -27.67 0.60
N PHE A 103 -6.34 -27.07 1.61
CA PHE A 103 -5.84 -25.82 2.21
C PHE A 103 -4.57 -26.14 3.01
N ASP A 104 -3.54 -25.35 2.78
CA ASP A 104 -2.29 -25.41 3.53
C ASP A 104 -2.15 -24.14 4.36
N PRO A 105 -2.21 -24.21 5.70
CA PRO A 105 -2.08 -23.06 6.56
C PRO A 105 -0.78 -22.27 6.36
N GLU A 106 0.30 -22.89 5.88
CA GLU A 106 1.59 -22.23 5.62
C GLU A 106 1.55 -21.29 4.40
N GLU A 107 0.57 -21.47 3.52
CA GLU A 107 0.34 -20.57 2.38
C GLU A 107 -0.40 -19.29 2.76
N LEU A 108 -0.96 -19.23 3.97
CA LEU A 108 -1.62 -18.05 4.50
C LEU A 108 -0.63 -17.21 5.33
N ASP A 109 -0.10 -16.13 4.74
CA ASP A 109 0.67 -15.13 5.49
C ASP A 109 -0.31 -14.24 6.25
N LEU A 110 -0.27 -14.33 7.59
CA LEU A 110 -1.14 -13.59 8.51
C LEU A 110 -0.32 -12.60 9.31
N ARG A 111 -0.53 -11.31 9.08
CA ARG A 111 0.21 -10.24 9.77
C ARG A 111 -0.71 -9.38 10.62
N ALA A 112 -0.28 -9.20 11.88
CA ALA A 112 -0.95 -8.32 12.84
C ALA A 112 -0.53 -6.85 12.63
N GLY A 113 -1.46 -5.94 12.92
CA GLY A 113 -1.26 -4.50 12.89
C GLY A 113 -1.97 -3.79 14.03
N PRO A 114 -2.15 -2.47 13.91
CA PRO A 114 -2.77 -1.66 14.94
C PRO A 114 -4.21 -2.11 15.27
N GLU A 115 -4.60 -1.96 16.54
CA GLU A 115 -5.97 -2.16 17.04
C GLU A 115 -6.62 -3.51 16.68
N GLY A 116 -5.81 -4.56 16.58
CA GLY A 116 -6.28 -5.89 16.25
C GLY A 116 -6.60 -6.11 14.77
N MET A 117 -6.30 -5.13 13.90
CA MET A 117 -6.32 -5.34 12.46
C MET A 117 -5.31 -6.39 12.04
N ARG A 118 -5.64 -7.13 11.00
CA ARG A 118 -4.76 -8.12 10.38
C ARG A 118 -4.89 -8.04 8.86
N VAL A 119 -3.83 -8.41 8.18
CA VAL A 119 -3.87 -8.72 6.76
C VAL A 119 -3.63 -10.21 6.59
N LEU A 120 -4.46 -10.82 5.77
CA LEU A 120 -4.27 -12.17 5.25
C LEU A 120 -3.81 -12.07 3.81
N TRP A 121 -2.77 -12.81 3.45
CA TRP A 121 -2.36 -12.99 2.06
C TRP A 121 -2.22 -14.47 1.76
N LEU A 122 -3.10 -15.00 0.90
CA LEU A 122 -3.12 -16.42 0.53
C LEU A 122 -2.22 -16.65 -0.71
N ARG A 123 -1.02 -17.18 -0.52
CA ARG A 123 0.04 -17.33 -1.52
C ARG A 123 -0.03 -18.67 -2.27
N VAL A 124 -1.11 -18.95 -2.97
CA VAL A 124 -1.36 -20.25 -3.61
C VAL A 124 -1.00 -20.32 -5.08
N LEU A 125 -0.78 -19.19 -5.72
CA LEU A 125 -0.43 -19.14 -7.14
C LEU A 125 1.06 -18.90 -7.32
N LYS A 126 1.67 -19.57 -8.30
CA LYS A 126 3.03 -19.30 -8.81
C LYS A 126 2.97 -18.78 -10.22
N PHE A 127 3.92 -17.93 -10.56
CA PHE A 127 4.07 -17.33 -11.88
C PHE A 127 5.41 -17.71 -12.48
N GLU A 128 5.51 -17.68 -13.83
CA GLU A 128 6.73 -18.06 -14.56
C GLU A 128 7.97 -17.27 -14.14
N ASN A 129 7.81 -16.02 -13.75
CA ASN A 129 8.90 -15.16 -13.27
C ASN A 129 9.30 -15.41 -11.81
N GLY A 130 8.76 -16.42 -11.16
CA GLY A 130 9.05 -16.76 -9.77
C GLY A 130 8.22 -15.98 -8.74
N ASP A 131 7.32 -15.08 -9.17
CA ASP A 131 6.37 -14.43 -8.27
C ASP A 131 5.43 -15.45 -7.64
N VAL A 132 4.87 -15.05 -6.50
CA VAL A 132 3.75 -15.71 -5.85
C VAL A 132 2.59 -14.74 -5.75
N GLY A 133 1.36 -15.27 -5.68
CA GLY A 133 0.19 -14.41 -5.59
C GLY A 133 -1.04 -15.12 -5.07
N GLY A 134 -2.05 -14.31 -4.80
CA GLY A 134 -3.35 -14.77 -4.36
C GLY A 134 -4.16 -13.66 -3.68
N PRO A 135 -5.34 -14.02 -3.14
CA PRO A 135 -6.21 -13.10 -2.44
C PRO A 135 -5.54 -12.46 -1.22
N VAL A 136 -5.87 -11.20 -0.99
CA VAL A 136 -5.48 -10.42 0.20
C VAL A 136 -6.76 -9.90 0.85
N ALA A 137 -6.84 -9.99 2.18
CA ALA A 137 -7.97 -9.45 2.92
C ALA A 137 -7.49 -8.66 4.15
N LEU A 138 -8.15 -7.52 4.39
CA LEU A 138 -7.99 -6.73 5.60
C LEU A 138 -9.11 -7.08 6.57
N VAL A 139 -8.76 -7.63 7.72
CA VAL A 139 -9.70 -8.24 8.66
C VAL A 139 -9.44 -7.84 10.11
N ARG A 140 -10.43 -8.07 10.96
CA ARG A 140 -10.33 -7.88 12.41
C ARG A 140 -11.24 -8.87 13.12
N ALA A 141 -10.80 -9.44 14.25
CA ALA A 141 -11.65 -10.24 15.11
C ALA A 141 -11.66 -9.64 16.52
N VAL A 142 -12.84 -9.25 16.97
CA VAL A 142 -13.03 -8.55 18.25
C VAL A 142 -14.31 -9.03 18.91
N ASP A 143 -14.19 -9.39 20.18
CA ASP A 143 -15.30 -9.88 20.99
C ASP A 143 -15.98 -11.12 20.41
N ASP A 144 -17.22 -10.97 19.97
CA ASP A 144 -18.10 -12.00 19.44
C ASP A 144 -18.25 -11.97 17.91
N ARG A 145 -17.36 -11.25 17.21
CA ARG A 145 -17.43 -11.12 15.75
C ARG A 145 -16.08 -11.00 15.07
N ALA A 146 -16.01 -11.53 13.85
CA ALA A 146 -14.96 -11.26 12.88
C ALA A 146 -15.49 -10.36 11.77
N GLU A 147 -14.67 -9.41 11.33
CA GLU A 147 -15.01 -8.33 10.41
C GLU A 147 -14.04 -8.34 9.23
N VAL A 148 -14.57 -8.18 8.01
CA VAL A 148 -13.78 -7.99 6.78
C VAL A 148 -14.01 -6.57 6.28
N TYR A 149 -12.96 -5.83 6.04
CA TYR A 149 -13.00 -4.42 5.60
C TYR A 149 -12.73 -4.24 4.12
N GLY A 150 -11.93 -5.12 3.53
CA GLY A 150 -11.64 -5.09 2.11
C GLY A 150 -10.93 -6.36 1.66
N ILE A 151 -11.22 -6.76 0.43
CA ILE A 151 -10.64 -7.93 -0.22
C ILE A 151 -10.09 -7.49 -1.57
N GLY A 152 -8.91 -7.96 -1.90
CA GLY A 152 -8.23 -7.72 -3.16
C GLY A 152 -7.31 -8.86 -3.50
N SER A 153 -6.29 -8.59 -4.26
CA SER A 153 -5.25 -9.55 -4.59
C SER A 153 -3.89 -8.86 -4.63
N PHE A 154 -2.87 -9.64 -4.35
CA PHE A 154 -1.49 -9.21 -4.52
C PHE A 154 -0.68 -10.29 -5.20
N ARG A 155 0.21 -9.85 -6.10
CA ARG A 155 1.23 -10.65 -6.76
C ARG A 155 2.57 -9.94 -6.60
N GLY A 156 3.60 -10.67 -6.23
CA GLY A 156 4.96 -10.15 -6.13
C GLY A 156 5.98 -11.24 -5.86
N PRO A 157 7.26 -10.88 -5.76
CA PRO A 157 8.33 -11.80 -5.40
C PRO A 157 8.01 -12.61 -4.13
N ALA A 158 8.49 -13.84 -4.05
CA ALA A 158 8.17 -14.76 -2.95
C ALA A 158 8.51 -14.23 -1.54
N LYS A 159 9.45 -13.28 -1.44
CA LYS A 159 9.84 -12.62 -0.17
C LYS A 159 9.02 -11.37 0.16
N SER A 160 8.06 -11.00 -0.67
CA SER A 160 7.16 -9.86 -0.42
C SER A 160 6.39 -10.04 0.88
N LYS A 161 5.98 -8.91 1.46
CA LYS A 161 5.23 -8.87 2.73
C LYS A 161 4.03 -7.95 2.55
N VAL A 162 2.88 -8.34 3.06
CA VAL A 162 1.70 -7.47 3.12
C VAL A 162 1.34 -7.25 4.58
N SER A 163 1.26 -5.98 5.00
CA SER A 163 1.04 -5.61 6.40
C SER A 163 -0.09 -4.60 6.54
N PRO A 164 -0.88 -4.66 7.61
CA PRO A 164 -1.90 -3.65 7.88
C PRO A 164 -1.27 -2.44 8.55
N VAL A 165 -1.65 -1.26 8.08
CA VAL A 165 -1.24 0.03 8.63
C VAL A 165 -2.46 0.90 8.85
N ARG A 166 -2.38 1.85 9.77
CA ARG A 166 -3.42 2.83 10.01
C ARG A 166 -2.96 4.25 9.71
N ILE A 167 -3.78 4.98 8.98
CA ILE A 167 -3.63 6.41 8.70
C ILE A 167 -4.89 7.11 9.21
N GLY A 168 -4.81 7.79 10.34
CA GLY A 168 -5.99 8.35 11.00
C GLY A 168 -7.05 7.29 11.29
N ASN A 169 -8.19 7.40 10.63
CA ASN A 169 -9.27 6.41 10.72
C ASN A 169 -9.27 5.38 9.59
N GLU A 170 -8.35 5.52 8.62
CA GLU A 170 -8.26 4.59 7.49
C GLU A 170 -7.38 3.39 7.84
N ASN A 171 -7.87 2.20 7.55
CA ASN A 171 -7.08 0.99 7.57
C ASN A 171 -6.64 0.68 6.14
N ILE A 172 -5.35 0.50 5.94
CA ILE A 172 -4.74 0.21 4.65
C ILE A 172 -3.92 -1.07 4.71
N ALA A 173 -3.79 -1.76 3.58
CA ALA A 173 -2.80 -2.80 3.42
C ALA A 173 -1.59 -2.22 2.65
N VAL A 174 -0.39 -2.55 3.10
CA VAL A 174 0.85 -2.13 2.45
C VAL A 174 1.63 -3.38 2.04
N ALA A 175 1.87 -3.52 0.74
CA ALA A 175 2.68 -4.60 0.21
C ALA A 175 4.09 -4.09 -0.10
N GLU A 176 5.09 -4.66 0.57
CA GLU A 176 6.49 -4.39 0.31
C GLU A 176 7.09 -5.51 -0.54
N SER A 177 7.76 -5.14 -1.63
CA SER A 177 8.42 -6.05 -2.55
C SER A 177 9.79 -5.53 -2.96
N THR A 178 10.72 -6.45 -3.24
CA THR A 178 12.01 -6.12 -3.87
C THR A 178 12.02 -6.72 -5.26
N ILE A 179 12.18 -5.87 -6.27
CA ILE A 179 12.15 -6.22 -7.69
C ILE A 179 13.50 -5.84 -8.28
N CYS A 180 14.18 -6.80 -8.88
CA CYS A 180 15.44 -6.57 -9.58
C CYS A 180 15.26 -7.05 -11.02
N PRO A 181 14.79 -6.19 -11.95
CA PRO A 181 14.71 -6.55 -13.36
C PRO A 181 16.11 -6.83 -13.94
N ASP A 182 17.10 -6.08 -13.49
CA ASP A 182 18.52 -6.25 -13.80
C ASP A 182 19.37 -6.15 -12.53
N LEU A 183 20.64 -6.60 -12.59
CA LEU A 183 21.55 -6.51 -11.45
C LEU A 183 21.82 -5.06 -11.00
N ASP A 184 21.72 -4.12 -11.93
CA ASP A 184 22.01 -2.70 -11.71
C ASP A 184 20.75 -1.85 -11.44
N ASP A 185 19.54 -2.41 -11.56
CA ASP A 185 18.26 -1.75 -11.28
C ASP A 185 17.44 -2.59 -10.29
N CYS A 186 17.87 -2.61 -9.04
CA CYS A 186 17.07 -3.17 -7.94
C CYS A 186 16.28 -2.08 -7.25
N ARG A 187 15.00 -2.35 -7.00
CA ARG A 187 14.15 -1.46 -6.22
C ARG A 187 13.34 -2.21 -5.17
N LYS A 188 13.30 -1.64 -3.99
CA LYS A 188 12.33 -2.03 -2.96
C LYS A 188 11.16 -1.04 -3.04
N ARG A 189 9.95 -1.56 -3.17
CA ARG A 189 8.74 -0.77 -3.38
C ARG A 189 7.69 -1.10 -2.33
N ALA A 190 6.92 -0.09 -1.94
CA ALA A 190 5.69 -0.22 -1.18
C ALA A 190 4.49 0.12 -2.07
N ASP A 191 3.54 -0.81 -2.19
CA ASP A 191 2.25 -0.62 -2.83
C ASP A 191 1.20 -0.45 -1.73
N PHE A 192 0.42 0.64 -1.78
CA PHE A 192 -0.57 1.01 -0.78
C PHE A 192 -1.98 0.73 -1.28
N TYR A 193 -2.75 -0.03 -0.51
CA TYR A 193 -4.12 -0.42 -0.84
C TYR A 193 -5.09 0.17 0.17
N LEU A 194 -6.02 1.00 -0.30
CA LEU A 194 -7.12 1.53 0.49
C LEU A 194 -8.31 0.55 0.48
N ALA A 195 -8.93 0.36 1.64
CA ALA A 195 -10.19 -0.39 1.72
C ALA A 195 -11.37 0.53 1.33
N ARG A 196 -12.01 0.24 0.21
CA ARG A 196 -13.15 0.99 -0.32
C ARG A 196 -14.25 0.05 -0.79
N ARG A 197 -15.44 0.22 -0.26
CA ARG A 197 -16.63 -0.58 -0.65
C ARG A 197 -16.35 -2.08 -0.68
N GLY A 198 -15.58 -2.57 0.29
CA GLY A 198 -15.22 -3.98 0.39
C GLY A 198 -14.07 -4.44 -0.51
N ARG A 199 -13.45 -3.54 -1.24
CA ARG A 199 -12.29 -3.83 -2.07
C ARG A 199 -11.03 -3.16 -1.55
N LEU A 200 -9.90 -3.85 -1.71
CA LEU A 200 -8.58 -3.25 -1.60
C LEU A 200 -8.22 -2.69 -2.97
N ILE A 201 -8.13 -1.37 -3.04
CA ILE A 201 -7.84 -0.63 -4.27
C ILE A 201 -6.39 -0.15 -4.22
N ASP A 202 -5.61 -0.44 -5.25
CA ASP A 202 -4.26 0.12 -5.42
C ASP A 202 -4.36 1.65 -5.50
N SER A 203 -3.71 2.32 -4.57
CA SER A 203 -3.92 3.75 -4.30
C SER A 203 -2.67 4.59 -4.47
N ALA A 204 -1.50 4.02 -4.27
CA ALA A 204 -0.21 4.64 -4.52
C ALA A 204 0.93 3.62 -4.51
N GLN A 205 2.01 3.95 -5.20
CA GLN A 205 3.26 3.20 -5.21
C GLN A 205 4.40 4.13 -4.82
N VAL A 206 5.31 3.64 -3.98
CA VAL A 206 6.47 4.40 -3.50
C VAL A 206 7.72 3.51 -3.56
N ASP A 207 8.76 3.98 -4.23
CA ASP A 207 10.06 3.34 -4.15
C ASP A 207 10.70 3.67 -2.78
N LEU A 208 10.94 2.64 -1.98
CA LEU A 208 11.59 2.75 -0.67
C LEU A 208 13.12 2.79 -0.81
N GLU A 209 13.63 1.96 -1.71
CA GLU A 209 15.05 1.91 -2.09
C GLU A 209 15.12 1.67 -3.60
N ARG A 210 16.01 2.38 -4.27
CA ARG A 210 16.26 2.19 -5.69
C ARG A 210 17.68 2.56 -6.04
N THR A 211 18.33 1.79 -6.93
CA THR A 211 19.65 2.08 -7.44
C THR A 211 19.60 2.07 -8.95
N ALA A 212 20.26 3.02 -9.59
CA ALA A 212 20.51 3.00 -11.02
C ALA A 212 21.92 3.53 -11.32
N VAL A 213 22.51 3.01 -12.38
CA VAL A 213 23.79 3.45 -12.91
C VAL A 213 23.58 3.90 -14.35
N VAL A 214 23.90 5.15 -14.64
CA VAL A 214 23.78 5.74 -15.97
C VAL A 214 25.08 6.44 -16.37
N PRO A 215 25.37 6.62 -17.67
CA PRO A 215 26.53 7.41 -18.09
C PRO A 215 26.45 8.82 -17.49
N SER A 216 27.56 9.30 -16.93
CA SER A 216 27.64 10.66 -16.39
C SER A 216 27.51 11.70 -17.50
N VAL A 217 26.70 12.75 -17.27
CA VAL A 217 26.58 13.88 -18.19
C VAL A 217 27.67 14.93 -17.92
N THR A 218 28.24 14.95 -16.73
CA THR A 218 29.33 15.90 -16.34
C THR A 218 30.72 15.36 -16.59
N GLU A 219 30.92 14.04 -16.50
CA GLU A 219 32.25 13.43 -16.62
C GLU A 219 32.33 12.36 -17.69
N ARG A 220 32.90 12.71 -18.84
CA ARG A 220 33.00 11.81 -19.98
C ARG A 220 33.77 10.53 -19.65
N GLY A 221 33.15 9.38 -19.97
CA GLY A 221 33.73 8.05 -19.74
C GLY A 221 33.53 7.50 -18.32
N LEU A 222 32.86 8.24 -17.44
CA LEU A 222 32.44 7.77 -16.13
C LEU A 222 30.92 7.57 -16.06
N TYR A 223 30.48 7.00 -14.97
CA TYR A 223 29.06 6.72 -14.69
C TYR A 223 28.63 7.42 -13.41
N ALA A 224 27.37 7.80 -13.36
CA ALA A 224 26.73 8.28 -12.15
C ALA A 224 25.87 7.16 -11.56
N LYS A 225 26.17 6.78 -10.32
CA LYS A 225 25.38 5.85 -9.51
C LYS A 225 24.44 6.66 -8.63
N TYR A 226 23.15 6.45 -8.82
CA TYR A 226 22.08 7.05 -8.03
C TYR A 226 21.58 6.01 -7.03
N THR A 227 21.42 6.41 -5.78
CA THR A 227 20.85 5.56 -4.73
C THR A 227 19.76 6.34 -4.00
N LEU A 228 18.51 5.90 -4.16
CA LEU A 228 17.35 6.42 -3.43
C LEU A 228 17.17 5.66 -2.12
N ARG A 229 16.87 6.40 -1.08
CA ARG A 229 16.28 5.90 0.16
C ARG A 229 15.08 6.75 0.54
N THR A 230 13.96 6.11 0.88
CA THR A 230 12.74 6.77 1.33
C THR A 230 12.36 6.29 2.72
N ASP A 231 12.33 7.20 3.69
CA ASP A 231 11.79 6.95 5.01
C ASP A 231 10.29 7.28 5.03
N VAL A 232 9.48 6.33 5.49
CA VAL A 232 8.01 6.43 5.49
C VAL A 232 7.53 6.66 6.92
N THR A 233 6.75 7.71 7.13
CA THR A 233 6.13 8.01 8.42
C THR A 233 4.61 8.14 8.26
N TYR A 234 3.87 7.30 8.97
CA TYR A 234 2.41 7.34 8.98
C TYR A 234 1.91 8.43 9.93
N LYS A 235 1.07 9.32 9.42
CA LYS A 235 0.48 10.45 10.15
C LYS A 235 -1.06 10.32 10.16
N PRO A 236 -1.76 11.00 11.08
CA PRO A 236 -3.23 10.95 11.11
C PRO A 236 -3.93 11.38 9.84
N ASN A 237 -3.31 12.23 9.02
CA ASN A 237 -3.88 12.80 7.80
C ASN A 237 -3.22 12.30 6.50
N GLY A 238 -2.30 11.32 6.58
CA GLY A 238 -1.62 10.78 5.40
C GLY A 238 -0.29 10.11 5.69
N ILE A 239 0.58 10.09 4.69
CA ILE A 239 1.90 9.47 4.76
C ILE A 239 2.95 10.54 4.42
N GLN A 240 3.88 10.78 5.33
CA GLN A 240 5.05 11.61 5.06
C GLN A 240 6.18 10.74 4.53
N LEU A 241 6.75 11.13 3.42
CA LEU A 241 7.90 10.51 2.77
C LEU A 241 9.07 11.48 2.88
N LEU A 242 10.20 11.01 3.39
CA LEU A 242 11.48 11.71 3.32
C LEU A 242 12.35 10.96 2.32
N GLU A 243 12.48 11.52 1.13
CA GLU A 243 13.21 10.93 0.01
C GLU A 243 14.63 11.53 -0.03
N GLN A 244 15.65 10.66 -0.10
CA GLN A 244 17.06 11.04 -0.19
C GLN A 244 17.67 10.35 -1.39
N VAL A 245 18.29 11.10 -2.30
CA VAL A 245 19.03 10.56 -3.44
C VAL A 245 20.50 10.94 -3.29
N GLN A 246 21.36 9.92 -3.13
CA GLN A 246 22.81 10.07 -3.19
C GLN A 246 23.28 9.83 -4.62
N VAL A 247 24.15 10.69 -5.12
CA VAL A 247 24.77 10.58 -6.44
C VAL A 247 26.28 10.43 -6.26
N LYS A 248 26.85 9.35 -6.82
CA LYS A 248 28.28 9.08 -6.86
C LYS A 248 28.76 9.00 -8.30
N ILE A 249 29.96 9.50 -8.57
CA ILE A 249 30.67 9.24 -9.82
C ILE A 249 31.52 7.99 -9.63
N ILE A 250 31.39 7.01 -10.52
CA ILE A 250 32.00 5.68 -10.41
C ILE A 250 32.68 5.27 -11.73
N HIS A 251 33.58 4.30 -11.63
CA HIS A 251 34.16 3.55 -12.73
C HIS A 251 33.42 2.22 -12.86
N TYR A 252 32.59 2.07 -13.89
CA TYR A 252 31.67 0.93 -14.01
C TYR A 252 32.37 -0.45 -13.98
N ASP A 253 33.53 -0.59 -14.65
CA ASP A 253 34.16 -1.88 -14.87
C ASP A 253 34.82 -2.54 -13.64
N VAL A 254 34.90 -1.85 -12.52
CA VAL A 254 35.79 -2.25 -11.40
C VAL A 254 35.11 -2.15 -10.03
N GLY A 255 33.82 -1.84 -9.98
CA GLY A 255 33.09 -1.58 -8.75
C GLY A 255 33.49 -0.25 -8.09
N GLU A 256 33.12 -0.07 -6.82
CA GLU A 256 33.53 1.11 -6.06
C GLU A 256 35.04 1.07 -5.78
N ARG A 257 35.74 2.15 -6.09
CA ARG A 257 37.15 2.34 -5.84
C ARG A 257 37.39 3.56 -4.94
N ASP A 258 38.56 3.67 -4.39
CA ASP A 258 38.98 4.88 -3.64
C ASP A 258 38.90 6.18 -4.46
N SER A 259 38.93 6.07 -5.79
CA SER A 259 38.69 7.18 -6.72
C SER A 259 37.24 7.55 -6.95
N ASP A 260 36.29 6.67 -6.57
CA ASP A 260 34.87 6.95 -6.64
C ASP A 260 34.52 8.02 -5.61
N ARG A 261 33.75 9.01 -6.02
CA ARG A 261 33.48 10.17 -5.19
C ARG A 261 32.01 10.48 -5.09
N ASP A 262 31.59 10.92 -3.91
CA ASP A 262 30.31 11.52 -3.71
C ASP A 262 30.21 12.85 -4.46
N LEU A 263 29.21 12.98 -5.34
CA LEU A 263 28.96 14.22 -6.07
C LEU A 263 28.01 15.10 -5.28
N ARG A 264 26.86 14.55 -4.91
CA ARG A 264 25.85 15.29 -4.13
C ARG A 264 24.87 14.35 -3.43
N MET A 265 24.20 14.91 -2.43
CA MET A 265 23.00 14.32 -1.83
C MET A 265 21.86 15.33 -1.92
N VAL A 266 20.70 14.87 -2.38
CA VAL A 266 19.48 15.67 -2.48
C VAL A 266 18.45 15.06 -1.58
N GLU A 267 17.78 15.89 -0.80
CA GLU A 267 16.72 15.48 0.12
C GLU A 267 15.41 16.23 -0.20
N PHE A 268 14.31 15.54 -0.14
CA PHE A 268 12.99 16.13 -0.39
C PHE A 268 11.92 15.47 0.48
N SER A 269 11.08 16.30 1.10
CA SER A 269 9.91 15.81 1.84
C SER A 269 8.65 15.91 0.99
N ARG A 270 7.94 14.79 0.85
CA ARG A 270 6.69 14.66 0.12
C ARG A 270 5.60 14.13 1.04
N PHE A 271 4.36 14.53 0.81
CA PHE A 271 3.23 14.09 1.61
C PHE A 271 2.13 13.47 0.72
N LEU A 272 1.72 12.24 1.05
CA LEU A 272 0.59 11.57 0.42
C LEU A 272 -0.65 11.77 1.29
N ARG A 273 -1.68 12.41 0.76
CA ARG A 273 -2.98 12.59 1.42
C ARG A 273 -3.96 11.54 0.95
N VAL A 274 -4.85 11.11 1.83
CA VAL A 274 -6.00 10.30 1.42
C VAL A 274 -7.01 11.22 0.74
N GLU A 275 -7.20 11.06 -0.56
CA GLU A 275 -8.19 11.77 -1.35
C GLU A 275 -9.11 10.77 -2.05
N ARG A 276 -10.35 10.62 -1.57
CA ARG A 276 -11.33 9.63 -2.04
C ARG A 276 -10.76 8.20 -2.04
N ASP A 277 -10.40 7.69 -3.22
CA ASP A 277 -9.94 6.30 -3.42
C ASP A 277 -8.44 6.21 -3.69
N THR A 278 -7.70 7.32 -3.56
CA THR A 278 -6.27 7.40 -3.85
C THR A 278 -5.48 8.00 -2.69
N LEU A 279 -4.18 7.71 -2.67
CA LEU A 279 -3.19 8.46 -1.90
C LEU A 279 -2.49 9.42 -2.87
N PHE A 280 -2.82 10.69 -2.76
CA PHE A 280 -2.40 11.72 -3.70
C PHE A 280 -1.27 12.59 -3.13
N SER A 281 -0.30 12.93 -3.97
CA SER A 281 0.72 13.96 -3.72
C SER A 281 0.72 14.96 -4.86
N SER A 282 0.86 16.24 -4.53
CA SER A 282 1.03 17.32 -5.51
C SER A 282 2.45 17.39 -6.09
N ASN A 283 3.39 16.65 -5.52
CA ASN A 283 4.79 16.67 -5.93
C ASN A 283 5.19 15.32 -6.52
N ASP A 284 5.97 15.38 -7.60
CA ASP A 284 6.57 14.20 -8.20
C ASP A 284 7.64 13.57 -7.29
N PRO A 285 7.91 12.25 -7.43
CA PRO A 285 8.98 11.57 -6.73
C PRO A 285 10.34 12.24 -6.98
N LEU A 286 11.18 12.31 -5.94
CA LEU A 286 12.51 12.90 -6.05
C LEU A 286 13.38 12.16 -7.09
N TRP A 287 13.20 10.85 -7.21
CA TRP A 287 13.90 10.02 -8.20
C TRP A 287 13.76 10.55 -9.64
N GLU A 288 12.54 10.85 -10.06
CA GLU A 288 12.25 11.34 -11.42
C GLU A 288 12.82 12.75 -11.69
N ARG A 289 13.10 13.49 -10.63
CA ARG A 289 13.63 14.86 -10.70
C ARG A 289 15.16 14.92 -10.69
N VAL A 290 15.84 13.85 -10.27
CA VAL A 290 17.28 13.88 -10.02
C VAL A 290 18.06 12.96 -10.95
N VAL A 291 17.50 11.80 -11.34
CA VAL A 291 18.22 10.83 -12.18
C VAL A 291 18.48 11.38 -13.57
N GLY A 292 19.75 11.25 -14.02
CA GLY A 292 20.18 11.78 -15.31
C GLY A 292 20.46 13.29 -15.32
N GLN A 293 20.53 13.92 -14.14
CA GLN A 293 20.81 15.35 -13.97
C GLN A 293 22.04 15.59 -13.07
N ASP A 294 23.09 14.75 -13.21
CA ASP A 294 24.37 14.88 -12.49
C ASP A 294 25.22 16.06 -12.96
#